data_29182ef2cbca8df7c95ee8fc0c0b08e9
#
_entry.id   29182ef2cbca8df7c95ee8fc0c0b08e9
#
_cell.length_a   1.000
_cell.length_b   1.000
_cell.length_c   1.000
_cell.angle_alpha   90.00
_cell.angle_beta   90.00
_cell.angle_gamma   90.00
#
_symmetry.space_group_name_H-M   'P 1'
#
loop_
_entity.id
_entity.type
_entity.pdbx_description
1 polymer ?
#
loop_
_entity_poly.entity_id
_entity_poly.type
_entity_poly.pdbx_seq_one_letter_code
_entity_poly.pdbx_strand_id
1 'polypeptide(L)'
;MAFQRLQFRPGVVRDQTNYTGEGGWWDGDKVRFFSGYPQKLGGWKEYTANTLIGTCRQMWGWITTFSDNFLGLGTNAKVYIEAGGNLSDITPYADISVAGDVTFSATAGSATITVTDIGVSASAGNYVTISGALGLGGNITAAVLNQNYKIATVVSGSEYTIEAKSPTTGLPVLATSVDASTNIFTANVSDVITFTTYTPVLDDVLYVSTTSALPSPLVIDTKYYVIAPAGSTCELSLTVGGAAIDITTTGTGIQSAQGAGAFGSYEIDVGDIGGTFGYGWGVGGWSRGGWGSGTINPVALPQRDWWFDNFNNDLIMNIRNEGIYYWERGTDPDADLSLAERAISLQDLATVNGFDPDLCPFQAMQILISQNDKHLIAFGATEYGETTADKFNPLLIRWANQNE
;
A
#
# COMPACT_ATOMS: atom_id res chain seq x y z
N MET A 1 -59.84 -26.58 -29.76
CA MET A 1 -58.39 -26.56 -30.03
C MET A 1 -57.74 -27.64 -29.16
N ALA A 2 -57.00 -28.56 -29.74
CA ALA A 2 -56.26 -29.54 -28.94
C ALA A 2 -55.01 -28.85 -28.34
N PHE A 3 -54.86 -28.93 -27.03
CA PHE A 3 -53.66 -28.48 -26.36
C PHE A 3 -52.55 -29.46 -26.64
N GLN A 4 -51.50 -29.05 -27.37
CA GLN A 4 -50.31 -29.87 -27.58
C GLN A 4 -49.28 -29.48 -26.53
N ARG A 5 -48.82 -30.43 -25.74
CA ARG A 5 -47.76 -30.24 -24.76
C ARG A 5 -46.42 -30.17 -25.51
N LEU A 6 -45.80 -29.00 -25.50
CA LEU A 6 -44.44 -28.84 -25.97
C LEU A 6 -43.47 -29.26 -24.84
N GLN A 7 -42.65 -30.26 -25.10
CA GLN A 7 -41.64 -30.72 -24.17
C GLN A 7 -40.26 -30.51 -24.81
N PHE A 8 -39.48 -29.59 -24.22
CA PHE A 8 -38.13 -29.34 -24.67
C PHE A 8 -37.13 -30.15 -23.88
N ARG A 9 -36.06 -30.58 -24.53
CA ARG A 9 -34.94 -31.26 -23.88
C ARG A 9 -34.03 -30.23 -23.23
N PRO A 10 -33.51 -30.48 -22.01
CA PRO A 10 -32.56 -29.58 -21.39
C PRO A 10 -31.16 -29.67 -22.06
N GLY A 11 -30.43 -28.57 -22.04
CA GLY A 11 -29.07 -28.51 -22.55
C GLY A 11 -28.97 -28.02 -23.99
N VAL A 12 -27.79 -27.58 -24.39
CA VAL A 12 -27.44 -27.18 -25.77
C VAL A 12 -26.69 -28.34 -26.40
N VAL A 13 -27.22 -28.88 -27.49
CA VAL A 13 -26.66 -30.03 -28.22
C VAL A 13 -26.30 -29.59 -29.63
N ARG A 14 -25.01 -29.55 -29.95
CA ARG A 14 -24.47 -29.15 -31.26
C ARG A 14 -23.85 -30.30 -32.07
N ASP A 15 -23.75 -31.45 -31.48
CA ASP A 15 -23.13 -32.65 -32.09
C ASP A 15 -24.08 -33.40 -33.03
N GLN A 16 -25.34 -33.00 -33.10
CA GLN A 16 -26.38 -33.61 -33.92
C GLN A 16 -26.88 -32.66 -35.00
N THR A 17 -27.48 -33.20 -36.06
CA THR A 17 -28.14 -32.35 -37.07
C THR A 17 -29.40 -31.71 -36.51
N ASN A 18 -29.84 -30.61 -37.09
CA ASN A 18 -31.06 -29.90 -36.68
C ASN A 18 -32.32 -30.80 -36.70
N TYR A 19 -32.37 -31.83 -37.54
CA TYR A 19 -33.45 -32.79 -37.60
C TYR A 19 -33.44 -33.78 -36.43
N THR A 20 -32.26 -34.24 -36.05
CA THR A 20 -32.10 -35.20 -34.95
C THR A 20 -32.21 -34.51 -33.59
N GLY A 21 -31.91 -33.23 -33.54
CA GLY A 21 -32.02 -32.36 -32.36
C GLY A 21 -33.37 -31.70 -32.16
N GLU A 22 -34.42 -32.12 -32.90
CA GLU A 22 -35.75 -31.56 -32.74
C GLU A 22 -36.27 -31.65 -31.30
N GLY A 23 -36.78 -30.51 -30.77
CA GLY A 23 -37.16 -30.38 -29.36
C GLY A 23 -36.00 -30.06 -28.40
N GLY A 24 -34.77 -29.92 -28.91
CA GLY A 24 -33.62 -29.49 -28.16
C GLY A 24 -33.24 -28.00 -28.42
N TRP A 25 -32.25 -27.55 -27.72
CA TRP A 25 -31.67 -26.22 -27.89
C TRP A 25 -30.37 -26.35 -28.68
N TRP A 26 -30.28 -25.61 -29.80
CA TRP A 26 -29.10 -25.62 -30.63
C TRP A 26 -28.03 -24.62 -30.15
N ASP A 27 -28.47 -23.49 -29.61
CA ASP A 27 -27.62 -22.44 -29.09
C ASP A 27 -28.30 -21.72 -27.91
N GLY A 28 -27.52 -21.12 -27.04
CA GLY A 28 -28.01 -20.30 -25.93
C GLY A 28 -26.95 -19.37 -25.42
N ASP A 29 -27.29 -18.11 -25.26
CA ASP A 29 -26.45 -17.10 -24.60
C ASP A 29 -27.12 -16.64 -23.31
N LYS A 30 -26.33 -16.55 -22.23
CA LYS A 30 -26.77 -16.08 -20.90
C LYS A 30 -27.94 -16.89 -20.32
N VAL A 31 -27.97 -18.19 -20.62
CA VAL A 31 -28.99 -19.14 -20.16
C VAL A 31 -28.30 -20.30 -19.44
N ARG A 32 -28.87 -20.72 -18.32
CA ARG A 32 -28.55 -21.99 -17.66
C ARG A 32 -29.76 -22.90 -17.67
N PHE A 33 -29.54 -24.21 -17.61
CA PHE A 33 -30.60 -25.19 -17.43
C PHE A 33 -30.63 -25.60 -15.95
N PHE A 34 -31.75 -25.36 -15.30
CA PHE A 34 -31.97 -25.77 -13.91
C PHE A 34 -33.23 -26.63 -13.82
N SER A 35 -33.12 -27.83 -13.25
CA SER A 35 -34.21 -28.81 -13.17
C SER A 35 -34.88 -29.07 -14.54
N GLY A 36 -34.08 -29.04 -15.63
CA GLY A 36 -34.57 -29.28 -16.99
C GLY A 36 -35.17 -28.07 -17.69
N TYR A 37 -35.26 -26.92 -17.04
CA TYR A 37 -35.84 -25.70 -17.62
C TYR A 37 -34.75 -24.67 -17.90
N PRO A 38 -34.81 -23.95 -19.05
CA PRO A 38 -33.91 -22.83 -19.30
C PRO A 38 -34.26 -21.69 -18.38
N GLN A 39 -33.24 -21.17 -17.70
CA GLN A 39 -33.32 -19.98 -16.86
C GLN A 39 -32.31 -18.95 -17.35
N LYS A 40 -32.74 -17.70 -17.40
CA LYS A 40 -31.83 -16.60 -17.69
C LYS A 40 -30.76 -16.51 -16.58
N LEU A 41 -29.51 -16.45 -16.97
CA LEU A 41 -28.44 -16.09 -16.03
C LEU A 41 -28.70 -14.67 -15.54
N GLY A 42 -28.65 -14.47 -14.23
CA GLY A 42 -28.68 -13.13 -13.65
C GLY A 42 -27.49 -12.31 -14.15
N GLY A 43 -27.65 -11.01 -14.16
CA GLY A 43 -26.53 -10.09 -14.40
C GLY A 43 -25.57 -10.06 -13.18
N TRP A 44 -24.39 -9.53 -13.41
CA TRP A 44 -23.47 -9.21 -12.34
C TRP A 44 -24.02 -7.98 -11.57
N LYS A 45 -23.94 -8.05 -10.26
CA LYS A 45 -24.21 -6.93 -9.39
C LYS A 45 -22.90 -6.56 -8.69
N GLU A 46 -22.62 -5.27 -8.65
CA GLU A 46 -21.51 -4.76 -7.86
C GLU A 46 -21.71 -5.14 -6.40
N TYR A 47 -20.69 -5.71 -5.80
CA TYR A 47 -20.73 -6.17 -4.41
C TYR A 47 -20.42 -5.04 -3.45
N THR A 48 -19.44 -4.20 -3.79
CA THR A 48 -19.04 -3.01 -3.04
C THR A 48 -18.86 -1.82 -3.99
N ALA A 49 -19.17 -0.62 -3.52
CA ALA A 49 -18.90 0.62 -4.25
C ALA A 49 -17.42 1.03 -4.24
N ASN A 50 -16.61 0.37 -3.40
CA ASN A 50 -15.18 0.66 -3.26
C ASN A 50 -14.40 0.01 -4.41
N THR A 51 -13.50 0.77 -5.03
CA THR A 51 -12.64 0.28 -6.11
C THR A 51 -11.28 -0.14 -5.58
N LEU A 52 -10.79 -1.29 -6.08
CA LEU A 52 -9.43 -1.77 -5.80
C LEU A 52 -8.41 -0.96 -6.61
N ILE A 53 -7.27 -0.66 -5.99
CA ILE A 53 -6.10 -0.20 -6.73
C ILE A 53 -5.37 -1.43 -7.29
N GLY A 54 -5.18 -1.44 -8.60
CA GLY A 54 -4.56 -2.55 -9.31
C GLY A 54 -5.55 -3.60 -9.83
N THR A 55 -5.00 -4.64 -10.45
CA THR A 55 -5.76 -5.77 -10.99
C THR A 55 -5.76 -6.90 -9.96
N CYS A 56 -6.93 -7.36 -9.55
CA CYS A 56 -7.06 -8.49 -8.63
C CYS A 56 -6.44 -9.75 -9.23
N ARG A 57 -5.53 -10.38 -8.49
CA ARG A 57 -4.79 -11.59 -8.87
C ARG A 57 -5.27 -12.81 -8.10
N GLN A 58 -5.64 -12.62 -6.84
CA GLN A 58 -6.08 -13.69 -5.95
C GLN A 58 -7.17 -13.19 -5.03
N MET A 59 -8.07 -14.09 -4.70
CA MET A 59 -9.12 -13.88 -3.71
C MET A 59 -9.16 -15.09 -2.77
N TRP A 60 -9.33 -14.82 -1.48
CA TRP A 60 -9.45 -15.86 -0.45
C TRP A 60 -10.54 -15.51 0.54
N GLY A 61 -11.55 -16.33 0.66
CA GLY A 61 -12.66 -16.13 1.61
C GLY A 61 -12.57 -17.11 2.76
N TRP A 62 -12.71 -16.61 3.99
CA TRP A 62 -12.79 -17.45 5.19
C TRP A 62 -13.80 -16.91 6.19
N ILE A 63 -14.14 -17.75 7.15
CA ILE A 63 -15.02 -17.42 8.25
C ILE A 63 -14.23 -17.66 9.54
N THR A 64 -14.21 -16.68 10.41
CA THR A 64 -13.55 -16.78 11.71
C THR A 64 -14.37 -17.60 12.70
N THR A 65 -13.75 -18.00 13.81
CA THR A 65 -14.45 -18.64 14.93
C THR A 65 -15.50 -17.74 15.57
N PHE A 66 -15.43 -16.43 15.32
CA PHE A 66 -16.40 -15.42 15.76
C PHE A 66 -17.54 -15.19 14.76
N SER A 67 -17.59 -15.98 13.68
CA SER A 67 -18.56 -15.87 12.58
C SER A 67 -18.41 -14.62 11.70
N ASP A 68 -17.29 -13.95 11.74
CA ASP A 68 -16.96 -12.90 10.77
C ASP A 68 -16.64 -13.50 9.42
N ASN A 69 -17.16 -12.90 8.37
CA ASN A 69 -16.85 -13.27 6.99
C ASN A 69 -15.86 -12.28 6.41
N PHE A 70 -14.71 -12.76 6.03
CA PHE A 70 -13.66 -11.99 5.39
C PHE A 70 -13.37 -12.46 3.97
N LEU A 71 -12.99 -11.53 3.13
CA LEU A 71 -12.48 -11.79 1.79
C LEU A 71 -11.14 -11.05 1.61
N GLY A 72 -10.06 -11.80 1.56
CA GLY A 72 -8.73 -11.30 1.20
C GLY A 72 -8.64 -11.09 -0.32
N LEU A 73 -8.12 -9.95 -0.75
CA LEU A 73 -8.03 -9.55 -2.14
C LEU A 73 -6.60 -9.06 -2.43
N GLY A 74 -5.84 -9.84 -3.17
CA GLY A 74 -4.49 -9.49 -3.62
C GLY A 74 -4.50 -8.92 -5.03
N THR A 75 -3.95 -7.72 -5.21
CA THR A 75 -3.78 -7.09 -6.52
C THR A 75 -2.30 -7.03 -6.90
N ASN A 76 -2.00 -6.53 -8.09
CA ASN A 76 -0.61 -6.24 -8.49
C ASN A 76 -0.04 -4.96 -7.83
N ALA A 77 -0.79 -4.28 -6.99
CA ALA A 77 -0.37 -3.05 -6.33
C ALA A 77 -0.55 -3.11 -4.81
N LYS A 78 -1.58 -3.79 -4.34
CA LYS A 78 -1.99 -3.76 -2.93
C LYS A 78 -2.69 -5.05 -2.51
N VAL A 79 -2.83 -5.22 -1.20
CA VAL A 79 -3.67 -6.26 -0.60
C VAL A 79 -4.73 -5.64 0.31
N TYR A 80 -5.93 -6.18 0.24
CA TYR A 80 -7.09 -5.67 0.97
C TYR A 80 -7.80 -6.79 1.70
N ILE A 81 -8.51 -6.40 2.75
CA ILE A 81 -9.57 -7.20 3.37
C ILE A 81 -10.91 -6.52 3.14
N GLU A 82 -11.84 -7.28 2.62
CA GLU A 82 -13.24 -6.90 2.56
C GLU A 82 -14.00 -7.54 3.72
N ALA A 83 -14.75 -6.72 4.43
CA ALA A 83 -15.63 -7.14 5.52
C ALA A 83 -16.92 -6.31 5.49
N GLY A 84 -18.06 -6.97 5.33
CA GLY A 84 -19.37 -6.32 5.39
C GLY A 84 -19.61 -5.21 4.37
N GLY A 85 -18.95 -5.25 3.21
CA GLY A 85 -19.05 -4.22 2.17
C GLY A 85 -17.98 -3.12 2.28
N ASN A 86 -17.18 -3.12 3.35
CA ASN A 86 -16.06 -2.19 3.53
C ASN A 86 -14.74 -2.84 3.07
N LEU A 87 -13.88 -2.03 2.49
CA LEU A 87 -12.58 -2.44 1.97
C LEU A 87 -11.45 -1.75 2.75
N SER A 88 -10.64 -2.53 3.42
CA SER A 88 -9.51 -2.06 4.22
C SER A 88 -8.19 -2.44 3.55
N ASP A 89 -7.29 -1.48 3.37
CA ASP A 89 -5.95 -1.68 2.82
C ASP A 89 -5.03 -2.21 3.92
N ILE A 90 -4.59 -3.46 3.79
CA ILE A 90 -3.69 -4.13 4.72
C ILE A 90 -2.29 -4.36 4.13
N THR A 91 -1.96 -3.69 3.03
CA THR A 91 -0.65 -3.84 2.37
C THR A 91 0.49 -3.60 3.36
N PRO A 92 1.42 -4.55 3.52
CA PRO A 92 2.55 -4.39 4.44
C PRO A 92 3.45 -3.22 4.07
N TYR A 93 4.12 -2.64 5.06
CA TYR A 93 5.20 -1.70 4.83
C TYR A 93 6.53 -2.45 4.70
N ALA A 94 7.33 -2.04 3.73
CA ALA A 94 8.70 -2.51 3.54
C ALA A 94 9.66 -1.71 4.42
N ASP A 95 9.37 -0.42 4.59
CA ASP A 95 10.21 0.48 5.36
C ASP A 95 9.39 1.68 5.86
N ILE A 96 9.81 2.26 6.96
CA ILE A 96 9.21 3.47 7.54
C ILE A 96 10.35 4.42 7.90
N SER A 97 10.39 5.58 7.24
CA SER A 97 11.42 6.56 7.54
C SER A 97 11.23 7.22 8.92
N VAL A 98 12.30 7.77 9.45
CA VAL A 98 12.25 8.46 10.74
C VAL A 98 11.48 9.78 10.59
N ALA A 99 10.72 10.13 11.60
CA ALA A 99 9.99 11.40 11.61
C ALA A 99 10.95 12.57 11.48
N GLY A 100 10.74 13.38 10.44
CA GLY A 100 11.56 14.53 10.08
C GLY A 100 12.52 14.31 8.90
N ASP A 101 12.68 13.07 8.42
CA ASP A 101 13.56 12.78 7.29
C ASP A 101 12.94 13.19 5.94
N VAL A 102 11.60 13.30 5.90
CA VAL A 102 10.87 13.64 4.66
C VAL A 102 10.74 15.16 4.51
N THR A 103 11.19 15.66 3.37
CA THR A 103 11.02 17.05 2.96
C THR A 103 10.39 17.14 1.57
N PHE A 104 9.78 18.29 1.26
CA PHE A 104 9.01 18.47 0.04
C PHE A 104 9.47 19.73 -0.72
N SER A 105 9.42 19.65 -2.05
CA SER A 105 9.61 20.80 -2.93
C SER A 105 8.53 20.80 -4.00
N ALA A 106 7.90 21.97 -4.20
CA ALA A 106 6.83 22.18 -5.17
C ALA A 106 7.17 23.30 -6.13
N THR A 107 6.74 23.17 -7.39
CA THR A 107 6.89 24.21 -8.41
C THR A 107 5.53 24.80 -8.74
N ALA A 108 5.41 26.13 -8.73
CA ALA A 108 4.17 26.84 -9.05
C ALA A 108 3.61 26.40 -10.41
N GLY A 109 2.30 26.13 -10.44
CA GLY A 109 1.58 25.65 -11.63
C GLY A 109 1.72 24.16 -11.89
N SER A 110 2.45 23.40 -11.06
CA SER A 110 2.61 21.95 -11.18
C SER A 110 1.89 21.21 -10.04
N ALA A 111 1.36 20.02 -10.32
CA ALA A 111 0.89 19.10 -9.30
C ALA A 111 2.01 18.13 -8.85
N THR A 112 3.15 18.12 -9.56
CA THR A 112 4.29 17.28 -9.20
C THR A 112 5.00 17.87 -7.99
N ILE A 113 5.14 17.10 -6.94
CA ILE A 113 5.91 17.41 -5.74
C ILE A 113 7.13 16.48 -5.71
N THR A 114 8.29 17.07 -5.53
CA THR A 114 9.51 16.32 -5.26
C THR A 114 9.58 16.06 -3.76
N VAL A 115 9.77 14.81 -3.40
CA VAL A 115 9.93 14.32 -2.04
C VAL A 115 11.37 13.88 -1.87
N THR A 116 12.02 14.37 -0.83
CA THR A 116 13.35 13.91 -0.42
C THR A 116 13.21 13.17 0.90
N ASP A 117 13.68 11.92 0.95
CA ASP A 117 13.67 11.06 2.14
C ASP A 117 15.03 10.37 2.26
N ILE A 118 15.78 10.70 3.30
CA ILE A 118 17.15 10.24 3.48
C ILE A 118 17.14 8.85 4.12
N GLY A 119 17.76 7.89 3.44
CA GLY A 119 17.96 6.54 3.96
C GLY A 119 16.98 5.49 3.45
N VAL A 120 15.97 5.88 2.67
CA VAL A 120 15.00 4.97 2.06
C VAL A 120 15.19 4.88 0.56
N SER A 121 15.16 3.66 0.03
CA SER A 121 15.19 3.41 -1.42
C SER A 121 13.78 3.30 -1.98
N ALA A 122 13.33 4.37 -2.62
CA ALA A 122 12.03 4.40 -3.29
C ALA A 122 12.10 3.70 -4.66
N SER A 123 11.02 3.03 -5.07
CA SER A 123 10.87 2.43 -6.41
C SER A 123 9.68 3.05 -7.14
N ALA A 124 9.89 3.39 -8.42
CA ALA A 124 8.79 3.93 -9.23
C ALA A 124 7.68 2.90 -9.40
N GLY A 125 6.44 3.34 -9.20
CA GLY A 125 5.26 2.47 -9.26
C GLY A 125 4.77 1.97 -7.90
N ASN A 126 5.63 1.92 -6.88
CA ASN A 126 5.27 1.56 -5.50
C ASN A 126 4.47 2.67 -4.84
N TYR A 127 3.94 2.38 -3.67
CA TYR A 127 3.13 3.33 -2.90
C TYR A 127 3.84 3.73 -1.62
N VAL A 128 3.63 4.98 -1.22
CA VAL A 128 4.09 5.55 0.05
C VAL A 128 2.94 6.27 0.73
N THR A 129 2.78 6.05 2.01
CA THR A 129 1.88 6.85 2.84
C THR A 129 2.71 7.90 3.57
N ILE A 130 2.44 9.16 3.26
CA ILE A 130 3.07 10.29 3.93
C ILE A 130 2.23 10.66 5.15
N SER A 131 2.88 10.87 6.27
CA SER A 131 2.28 11.27 7.55
C SER A 131 3.12 12.34 8.24
N GLY A 132 2.49 13.11 9.12
CA GLY A 132 3.19 14.16 9.89
C GLY A 132 3.68 15.37 9.06
N ALA A 133 3.31 15.45 7.78
CA ALA A 133 3.68 16.57 6.92
C ALA A 133 2.82 17.79 7.23
N LEU A 134 3.45 18.93 7.32
CA LEU A 134 2.79 20.24 7.31
C LEU A 134 2.57 20.70 5.86
N GLY A 135 1.58 21.57 5.66
CA GLY A 135 1.36 22.20 4.35
C GLY A 135 2.56 23.04 3.90
N LEU A 136 2.74 23.14 2.60
CA LEU A 136 3.77 24.00 2.00
C LEU A 136 3.31 25.46 1.86
N GLY A 137 2.09 25.77 2.28
CA GLY A 137 1.38 26.99 2.01
C GLY A 137 0.50 26.88 0.75
N GLY A 138 -0.27 27.91 0.45
CA GLY A 138 -1.13 27.95 -0.72
C GLY A 138 -2.08 26.77 -0.84
N ASN A 139 -2.05 26.09 -1.97
CA ASN A 139 -2.94 24.94 -2.25
C ASN A 139 -2.41 23.62 -1.70
N ILE A 140 -1.12 23.49 -1.45
CA ILE A 140 -0.50 22.26 -0.94
C ILE A 140 -0.60 22.25 0.58
N THR A 141 -1.76 21.90 1.07
CA THR A 141 -2.06 21.83 2.50
C THR A 141 -1.55 20.52 3.13
N ALA A 142 -1.53 20.43 4.47
CA ALA A 142 -1.20 19.22 5.20
C ALA A 142 -2.10 18.05 4.77
N ALA A 143 -3.40 18.27 4.58
CA ALA A 143 -4.32 17.25 4.11
C ALA A 143 -4.05 16.76 2.67
N VAL A 144 -3.43 17.61 1.84
CA VAL A 144 -2.96 17.22 0.51
C VAL A 144 -1.71 16.37 0.62
N LEU A 145 -0.79 16.64 1.55
CA LEU A 145 0.46 15.88 1.69
C LEU A 145 0.26 14.54 2.44
N ASN A 146 -0.50 14.55 3.52
CA ASN A 146 -0.71 13.37 4.38
C ASN A 146 -1.71 12.39 3.77
N GLN A 147 -1.30 11.70 2.71
CA GLN A 147 -2.09 10.72 1.98
C GLN A 147 -1.21 9.57 1.48
N ASN A 148 -1.85 8.54 0.95
CA ASN A 148 -1.16 7.49 0.19
C ASN A 148 -0.95 7.93 -1.25
N TYR A 149 0.29 7.88 -1.71
CA TYR A 149 0.73 8.29 -3.04
C TYR A 149 1.40 7.15 -3.79
N LYS A 150 1.18 7.12 -5.10
CA LYS A 150 2.01 6.33 -6.00
C LYS A 150 3.27 7.13 -6.32
N ILE A 151 4.44 6.51 -6.19
CA ILE A 151 5.72 7.07 -6.59
C ILE A 151 5.74 7.13 -8.13
N ALA A 152 5.79 8.34 -8.68
CA ALA A 152 5.71 8.56 -10.12
C ALA A 152 7.05 8.29 -10.79
N THR A 153 8.12 8.93 -10.31
CA THR A 153 9.49 8.74 -10.80
C THR A 153 10.46 8.79 -9.64
N VAL A 154 11.56 8.07 -9.76
CA VAL A 154 12.71 8.17 -8.85
C VAL A 154 13.75 9.05 -9.51
N VAL A 155 14.18 10.09 -8.80
CA VAL A 155 15.18 11.08 -9.27
C VAL A 155 16.58 10.66 -8.83
N SER A 156 16.71 10.22 -7.58
CA SER A 156 17.96 9.73 -6.99
C SER A 156 17.66 8.66 -5.93
N GLY A 157 18.68 8.15 -5.25
CA GLY A 157 18.50 7.15 -4.17
C GLY A 157 17.66 7.63 -2.98
N SER A 158 17.51 8.95 -2.80
CA SER A 158 16.75 9.56 -1.71
C SER A 158 15.71 10.57 -2.20
N GLU A 159 15.46 10.65 -3.51
CA GLU A 159 14.57 11.67 -4.07
C GLU A 159 13.66 11.05 -5.13
N TYR A 160 12.36 11.31 -4.99
CA TYR A 160 11.33 10.83 -5.91
C TYR A 160 10.22 11.87 -6.06
N THR A 161 9.31 11.63 -7.01
CA THR A 161 8.18 12.52 -7.28
C THR A 161 6.85 11.83 -7.00
N ILE A 162 5.90 12.62 -6.51
CA ILE A 162 4.49 12.25 -6.35
C ILE A 162 3.63 13.28 -7.08
N GLU A 163 2.38 12.92 -7.35
CA GLU A 163 1.38 13.83 -7.89
C GLU A 163 0.40 14.25 -6.79
N ALA A 164 0.45 15.52 -6.39
CA ALA A 164 -0.45 16.08 -5.38
C ALA A 164 -1.91 15.95 -5.82
N LYS A 165 -2.76 15.43 -4.96
CA LYS A 165 -4.19 15.21 -5.22
C LYS A 165 -5.05 15.69 -4.06
N SER A 166 -6.26 16.12 -4.37
CA SER A 166 -7.25 16.47 -3.36
C SER A 166 -7.68 15.23 -2.58
N PRO A 167 -7.68 15.26 -1.25
CA PRO A 167 -8.13 14.13 -0.43
C PRO A 167 -9.62 13.81 -0.62
N THR A 168 -10.41 14.77 -1.08
CA THR A 168 -11.87 14.62 -1.26
C THR A 168 -12.25 14.19 -2.67
N THR A 169 -11.61 14.76 -3.70
CA THR A 169 -11.99 14.56 -5.10
C THR A 169 -11.03 13.66 -5.87
N GLY A 170 -9.82 13.43 -5.34
CA GLY A 170 -8.75 12.71 -6.03
C GLY A 170 -8.14 13.45 -7.23
N LEU A 171 -8.62 14.67 -7.54
CA LEU A 171 -8.10 15.46 -8.67
C LEU A 171 -6.74 16.07 -8.32
N PRO A 172 -5.87 16.28 -9.33
CA PRO A 172 -4.58 16.94 -9.13
C PRO A 172 -4.73 18.33 -8.52
N VAL A 173 -3.86 18.66 -7.58
CA VAL A 173 -3.78 19.98 -6.92
C VAL A 173 -2.52 20.67 -7.40
N LEU A 174 -2.69 21.81 -8.07
CA LEU A 174 -1.56 22.59 -8.58
C LEU A 174 -1.01 23.48 -7.48
N ALA A 175 0.31 23.45 -7.30
CA ALA A 175 1.00 24.35 -6.39
C ALA A 175 0.89 25.81 -6.86
N THR A 176 0.84 26.72 -5.93
CA THR A 176 0.86 28.18 -6.18
C THR A 176 2.27 28.72 -5.97
N SER A 177 2.48 30.01 -6.24
CA SER A 177 3.78 30.67 -6.03
C SER A 177 4.17 30.80 -4.54
N VAL A 178 3.23 30.51 -3.62
CA VAL A 178 3.47 30.55 -2.17
C VAL A 178 3.70 29.17 -1.57
N ASP A 179 3.53 28.09 -2.37
CA ASP A 179 3.82 26.73 -1.94
C ASP A 179 5.33 26.51 -1.91
N ALA A 180 5.93 26.76 -0.77
CA ALA A 180 7.35 26.57 -0.51
C ALA A 180 7.56 25.40 0.45
N SER A 181 8.75 24.78 0.41
CA SER A 181 9.12 23.70 1.33
C SER A 181 9.26 24.19 2.79
N THR A 182 9.31 25.49 3.00
CA THR A 182 9.48 26.14 4.31
C THR A 182 8.47 27.26 4.51
N ASN A 183 7.85 27.28 5.68
CA ASN A 183 6.92 28.35 6.06
C ASN A 183 7.69 29.51 6.70
N ILE A 184 7.55 30.71 6.14
CA ILE A 184 8.21 31.91 6.67
C ILE A 184 7.44 32.39 7.89
N PHE A 185 8.19 32.77 8.94
CA PHE A 185 7.61 33.32 10.15
C PHE A 185 8.37 34.57 10.65
N THR A 186 7.71 35.33 11.50
CA THR A 186 8.30 36.37 12.33
C THR A 186 8.02 36.06 13.79
N ALA A 187 8.98 36.33 14.64
CA ALA A 187 8.82 36.21 16.09
C ALA A 187 8.81 37.59 16.73
N ASN A 188 8.11 37.72 17.83
CA ASN A 188 8.15 38.91 18.68
C ASN A 188 8.65 38.54 20.09
N VAL A 189 9.02 39.55 20.86
CA VAL A 189 9.49 39.42 22.25
C VAL A 189 8.33 39.14 23.26
N SER A 190 7.13 38.88 22.79
CA SER A 190 6.00 38.40 23.57
C SER A 190 5.71 36.92 23.29
N ASP A 191 6.71 36.16 22.88
CA ASP A 191 6.71 34.73 22.64
C ASP A 191 5.85 34.25 21.46
N VAL A 192 5.26 35.21 20.72
CA VAL A 192 4.36 34.90 19.61
C VAL A 192 5.14 34.78 18.30
N ILE A 193 4.96 33.66 17.65
CA ILE A 193 5.40 33.35 16.28
C ILE A 193 4.22 33.62 15.34
N THR A 194 4.44 34.36 14.27
CA THR A 194 3.44 34.64 13.23
C THR A 194 3.90 34.10 11.90
N PHE A 195 3.16 33.18 11.34
CA PHE A 195 3.42 32.58 10.03
C PHE A 195 2.76 33.40 8.91
N THR A 196 3.41 33.41 7.74
CA THR A 196 2.87 34.09 6.56
C THR A 196 1.81 33.25 5.84
N THR A 197 2.01 31.95 5.76
CA THR A 197 1.18 31.05 4.92
C THR A 197 0.70 29.81 5.66
N TYR A 198 1.31 29.48 6.77
CA TYR A 198 0.98 28.33 7.58
C TYR A 198 -0.02 28.69 8.68
N THR A 199 -0.99 27.80 8.92
CA THR A 199 -1.92 27.89 10.06
C THR A 199 -1.53 26.81 11.06
N PRO A 200 -0.87 27.16 12.17
CA PRO A 200 -0.39 26.22 13.16
C PRO A 200 -1.58 25.50 13.85
N VAL A 201 -1.38 24.21 14.12
CA VAL A 201 -2.29 23.37 14.88
C VAL A 201 -1.60 22.99 16.19
N LEU A 202 -2.37 22.78 17.24
CA LEU A 202 -1.85 22.35 18.55
C LEU A 202 -1.03 21.05 18.38
N ASP A 203 0.14 21.02 19.01
CA ASP A 203 1.09 19.90 19.01
C ASP A 203 1.77 19.61 17.66
N ASP A 204 1.60 20.46 16.64
CA ASP A 204 2.44 20.39 15.44
C ASP A 204 3.92 20.47 15.81
N VAL A 205 4.74 19.69 15.14
CA VAL A 205 6.17 19.61 15.40
C VAL A 205 6.93 20.35 14.31
N LEU A 206 7.78 21.31 14.72
CA LEU A 206 8.50 22.21 13.83
C LEU A 206 10.01 22.16 14.08
N TYR A 207 10.80 22.20 12.98
CA TYR A 207 12.18 22.66 12.98
C TYR A 207 12.24 24.08 12.44
N VAL A 208 13.08 24.91 13.05
CA VAL A 208 13.26 26.29 12.63
C VAL A 208 14.63 26.49 11.97
N SER A 209 14.65 27.33 10.95
CA SER A 209 15.88 27.72 10.23
C SER A 209 15.88 29.18 9.93
N THR A 210 17.04 29.74 9.55
CA THR A 210 17.21 31.15 9.23
C THR A 210 18.28 31.38 8.18
N THR A 211 18.16 32.45 7.43
CA THR A 211 19.21 32.89 6.53
C THR A 211 20.30 33.74 7.24
N SER A 212 20.11 34.12 8.53
CA SER A 212 21.05 34.92 9.31
C SER A 212 21.07 34.47 10.77
N ALA A 213 20.24 35.04 11.65
CA ALA A 213 20.18 34.67 13.07
C ALA A 213 18.75 34.38 13.52
N LEU A 214 18.57 33.27 14.20
CA LEU A 214 17.28 32.89 14.79
C LEU A 214 16.87 33.84 15.92
N PRO A 215 15.56 33.99 16.19
CA PRO A 215 15.08 34.55 17.43
C PRO A 215 15.66 33.81 18.64
N SER A 216 16.28 34.49 19.57
CA SER A 216 16.83 33.83 20.76
C SER A 216 15.70 33.50 21.73
N PRO A 217 15.69 32.30 22.35
CA PRO A 217 16.71 31.24 22.38
C PRO A 217 16.52 30.10 21.36
N LEU A 218 15.80 30.30 20.27
CA LEU A 218 15.57 29.21 19.28
C LEU A 218 16.91 28.75 18.67
N VAL A 219 17.01 27.43 18.44
CA VAL A 219 18.22 26.75 17.92
C VAL A 219 17.84 25.92 16.70
N ILE A 220 18.71 25.90 15.68
CA ILE A 220 18.57 25.05 14.49
C ILE A 220 18.61 23.57 14.93
N ASP A 221 17.93 22.68 14.18
CA ASP A 221 17.86 21.23 14.40
C ASP A 221 17.27 20.82 15.77
N THR A 222 16.49 21.70 16.36
CA THR A 222 15.76 21.43 17.60
C THR A 222 14.27 21.31 17.29
N LYS A 223 13.65 20.27 17.85
CA LYS A 223 12.19 20.06 17.76
C LYS A 223 11.46 21.04 18.66
N TYR A 224 10.51 21.74 18.09
CA TYR A 224 9.59 22.64 18.80
C TYR A 224 8.16 22.16 18.60
N TYR A 225 7.34 22.32 19.61
CA TYR A 225 5.93 21.97 19.60
C TYR A 225 5.09 23.25 19.58
N VAL A 226 4.10 23.28 18.71
CA VAL A 226 3.12 24.36 18.66
C VAL A 226 2.22 24.31 19.87
N ILE A 227 2.13 25.42 20.60
CA ILE A 227 1.19 25.65 21.68
C ILE A 227 0.42 26.94 21.43
N ALA A 228 -0.74 27.09 22.04
CA ALA A 228 -1.62 28.26 21.94
C ALA A 228 -1.86 28.76 20.49
N PRO A 229 -2.23 27.88 19.52
CA PRO A 229 -2.47 28.30 18.14
C PRO A 229 -3.69 29.23 18.04
N ALA A 230 -3.54 30.35 17.30
CA ALA A 230 -4.58 31.34 17.09
C ALA A 230 -4.49 31.92 15.66
N GLY A 231 -5.18 31.25 14.70
CA GLY A 231 -5.08 31.61 13.29
C GLY A 231 -3.69 31.35 12.73
N SER A 232 -3.01 32.37 12.25
CA SER A 232 -1.62 32.27 11.74
C SER A 232 -0.55 32.46 12.85
N THR A 233 -0.94 32.54 14.11
CA THR A 233 -0.03 32.76 15.23
C THR A 233 -0.02 31.57 16.18
N CYS A 234 1.12 31.36 16.84
CA CYS A 234 1.26 30.37 17.90
C CYS A 234 2.43 30.75 18.82
N GLU A 235 2.57 30.02 19.90
CA GLU A 235 3.77 29.99 20.74
C GLU A 235 4.47 28.63 20.54
N LEU A 236 5.76 28.56 20.86
CA LEU A 236 6.54 27.33 20.75
C LEU A 236 6.95 26.81 22.13
N SER A 237 7.03 25.49 22.26
CA SER A 237 7.51 24.80 23.46
C SER A 237 8.53 23.72 23.08
N LEU A 238 9.40 23.33 24.04
CA LEU A 238 10.33 22.20 23.87
C LEU A 238 9.67 20.83 24.12
N THR A 239 8.48 20.82 24.71
CA THR A 239 7.73 19.60 25.01
C THR A 239 6.25 19.79 24.67
N VAL A 240 5.57 18.68 24.36
CA VAL A 240 4.12 18.67 24.10
C VAL A 240 3.39 19.28 25.30
N GLY A 241 2.57 20.31 25.06
CA GLY A 241 1.81 21.02 26.11
C GLY A 241 2.68 21.72 27.16
N GLY A 242 3.97 21.90 26.90
CA GLY A 242 4.92 22.56 27.80
C GLY A 242 4.75 24.08 27.88
N ALA A 243 5.60 24.75 28.67
CA ALA A 243 5.61 26.19 28.76
C ALA A 243 6.14 26.84 27.47
N ALA A 244 5.63 28.03 27.16
CA ALA A 244 6.13 28.83 26.05
C ALA A 244 7.61 29.18 26.24
N ILE A 245 8.35 29.21 25.13
CA ILE A 245 9.75 29.62 25.10
C ILE A 245 9.79 31.16 25.14
N ASP A 246 10.49 31.72 26.13
CA ASP A 246 10.68 33.15 26.29
C ASP A 246 11.61 33.70 25.17
N ILE A 247 11.03 34.35 24.17
CA ILE A 247 11.72 34.89 23.02
C ILE A 247 12.26 36.28 23.36
N THR A 248 13.56 36.38 23.48
CA THR A 248 14.26 37.63 23.89
C THR A 248 14.69 38.50 22.71
N THR A 249 14.77 37.95 21.51
CA THR A 249 15.10 38.72 20.27
C THR A 249 14.26 38.23 19.10
N THR A 250 14.02 39.11 18.13
CA THR A 250 13.23 38.79 16.92
C THR A 250 14.03 38.09 15.82
N GLY A 251 15.35 37.90 16.02
CA GLY A 251 16.22 37.37 14.99
C GLY A 251 16.48 38.35 13.84
N THR A 252 17.26 37.93 12.85
CA THR A 252 17.55 38.68 11.63
C THR A 252 17.54 37.78 10.41
N GLY A 253 17.25 38.36 9.24
CA GLY A 253 17.09 37.59 7.99
C GLY A 253 15.71 37.00 7.86
N ILE A 254 15.57 35.98 6.98
CA ILE A 254 14.32 35.25 6.78
C ILE A 254 14.32 34.07 7.75
N GLN A 255 13.31 34.05 8.60
CA GLN A 255 13.02 32.93 9.50
C GLN A 255 12.06 31.99 8.81
N SER A 256 12.33 30.69 8.85
CA SER A 256 11.48 29.69 8.26
C SER A 256 11.33 28.46 9.16
N ALA A 257 10.20 27.77 9.04
CA ALA A 257 9.92 26.55 9.76
C ALA A 257 9.52 25.42 8.80
N GLN A 258 9.96 24.24 9.12
CA GLN A 258 9.56 23.00 8.45
C GLN A 258 8.86 22.08 9.44
N GLY A 259 7.98 21.21 8.94
CA GLY A 259 7.44 20.13 9.76
C GLY A 259 8.54 19.16 10.18
N ALA A 260 8.74 19.01 11.47
CA ALA A 260 9.72 18.10 12.04
C ALA A 260 9.19 16.65 12.18
N GLY A 261 7.98 16.41 11.75
CA GLY A 261 7.30 15.13 11.94
C GLY A 261 7.00 14.37 10.66
N ALA A 262 7.36 14.91 9.48
CA ALA A 262 7.05 14.22 8.22
C ALA A 262 7.86 12.94 8.06
N PHE A 263 7.18 11.84 7.78
CA PHE A 263 7.77 10.54 7.48
C PHE A 263 6.98 9.81 6.40
N GLY A 264 7.65 8.90 5.71
CA GLY A 264 7.07 8.04 4.70
C GLY A 264 6.97 6.60 5.19
N SER A 265 5.82 5.97 5.00
CA SER A 265 5.65 4.52 5.16
C SER A 265 5.56 3.89 3.77
N TYR A 266 6.60 3.18 3.37
CA TYR A 266 6.79 2.62 2.03
C TYR A 266 6.19 1.24 1.96
N GLU A 267 5.24 1.05 1.05
CA GLU A 267 4.61 -0.25 0.86
C GLU A 267 5.54 -1.21 0.10
N ILE A 268 5.37 -2.50 0.37
CA ILE A 268 6.13 -3.55 -0.33
C ILE A 268 5.90 -3.51 -1.84
N ASP A 269 6.91 -3.93 -2.60
CA ASP A 269 6.78 -4.12 -4.05
C ASP A 269 6.01 -5.41 -4.33
N VAL A 270 4.77 -5.27 -4.79
CA VAL A 270 3.94 -6.42 -5.21
C VAL A 270 4.17 -6.84 -6.66
N GLY A 271 5.05 -6.17 -7.38
CA GLY A 271 5.50 -6.56 -8.71
C GLY A 271 4.69 -6.01 -9.87
N ASP A 272 5.10 -6.36 -11.06
CA ASP A 272 4.55 -5.85 -12.31
C ASP A 272 3.16 -6.40 -12.64
N ILE A 273 2.41 -5.65 -13.46
CA ILE A 273 1.07 -6.03 -13.98
C ILE A 273 1.12 -7.32 -14.80
N GLY A 274 2.22 -7.58 -15.48
CA GLY A 274 2.39 -8.73 -16.36
C GLY A 274 3.75 -9.39 -16.22
N GLY A 275 3.83 -10.67 -16.56
CA GLY A 275 5.10 -11.37 -16.68
C GLY A 275 5.81 -11.05 -17.99
N THR A 276 7.10 -10.82 -17.95
CA THR A 276 7.95 -10.77 -19.14
C THR A 276 8.71 -12.09 -19.25
N PHE A 277 8.52 -12.79 -20.37
CA PHE A 277 9.24 -14.05 -20.59
C PHE A 277 10.57 -13.75 -21.27
N GLY A 278 11.70 -14.08 -20.62
CA GLY A 278 13.04 -13.88 -21.15
C GLY A 278 13.50 -14.95 -22.13
N TYR A 279 12.96 -16.17 -22.06
CA TYR A 279 13.38 -17.33 -22.86
C TYR A 279 12.18 -18.20 -23.26
N GLY A 280 12.27 -18.80 -24.43
CA GLY A 280 11.33 -19.82 -24.90
C GLY A 280 10.77 -19.59 -26.29
N TRP A 281 10.00 -20.56 -26.78
CA TRP A 281 9.29 -20.47 -28.05
C TRP A 281 8.22 -19.38 -27.97
N GLY A 282 8.30 -18.40 -28.86
CA GLY A 282 7.33 -17.28 -28.90
C GLY A 282 7.80 -16.02 -28.18
N VAL A 283 9.00 -15.98 -27.60
CA VAL A 283 9.58 -14.77 -27.03
C VAL A 283 10.27 -13.96 -28.11
N GLY A 284 9.74 -12.79 -28.44
CA GLY A 284 10.25 -11.91 -29.47
C GLY A 284 9.73 -12.27 -30.88
N GLY A 285 10.07 -11.43 -31.87
CA GLY A 285 9.67 -11.64 -33.26
C GLY A 285 10.38 -12.87 -33.87
N TRP A 286 9.67 -13.60 -34.70
CA TRP A 286 10.24 -14.65 -35.55
C TRP A 286 11.39 -14.07 -36.38
N SER A 287 12.48 -14.85 -36.52
CA SER A 287 13.69 -14.43 -37.32
C SER A 287 14.65 -13.45 -36.61
N ARG A 288 14.62 -13.33 -35.32
CA ARG A 288 15.65 -12.60 -34.56
C ARG A 288 16.79 -13.54 -34.16
N GLY A 289 17.89 -13.45 -34.89
CA GLY A 289 19.11 -14.20 -34.62
C GLY A 289 19.12 -15.64 -35.15
N GLY A 290 20.26 -16.32 -35.05
CA GLY A 290 20.40 -17.73 -35.42
C GLY A 290 19.70 -18.68 -34.44
N TRP A 291 19.48 -19.93 -34.86
CA TRP A 291 19.01 -21.01 -34.01
C TRP A 291 19.89 -21.10 -32.75
N GLY A 292 19.30 -20.95 -31.57
CA GLY A 292 20.01 -21.01 -30.30
C GLY A 292 20.50 -19.67 -29.73
N SER A 293 20.32 -18.54 -30.44
CA SER A 293 20.57 -17.23 -29.86
C SER A 293 19.36 -16.82 -28.99
N GLY A 294 19.58 -16.79 -27.69
CA GLY A 294 18.61 -16.24 -26.72
C GLY A 294 18.39 -14.75 -26.97
N THR A 295 17.21 -14.26 -26.66
CA THR A 295 16.92 -12.81 -26.57
C THR A 295 17.82 -12.14 -25.55
N ILE A 296 18.26 -10.93 -25.84
CA ILE A 296 19.17 -10.13 -24.99
C ILE A 296 18.52 -9.66 -23.69
N ASN A 297 17.24 -9.98 -23.45
CA ASN A 297 16.57 -9.68 -22.18
C ASN A 297 16.80 -10.83 -21.18
N PRO A 298 17.73 -10.67 -20.24
CA PRO A 298 18.17 -11.75 -19.36
C PRO A 298 17.19 -12.06 -18.22
N VAL A 299 16.09 -11.35 -18.07
CA VAL A 299 15.20 -11.48 -16.92
C VAL A 299 13.82 -11.91 -17.37
N ALA A 300 13.49 -13.18 -17.16
CA ALA A 300 12.11 -13.62 -17.10
C ALA A 300 11.55 -13.18 -15.74
N LEU A 301 10.80 -12.09 -15.70
CA LEU A 301 10.03 -11.73 -14.54
C LEU A 301 8.70 -12.47 -14.65
N PRO A 302 8.47 -13.54 -13.87
CA PRO A 302 7.18 -14.19 -13.81
C PRO A 302 6.16 -13.21 -13.23
N GLN A 303 4.94 -13.29 -13.71
CA GLN A 303 3.84 -12.57 -13.09
C GLN A 303 3.79 -12.94 -11.60
N ARG A 304 3.79 -11.94 -10.73
CA ARG A 304 3.66 -12.16 -9.29
C ARG A 304 2.18 -12.36 -8.96
N ASP A 305 1.90 -13.48 -8.33
CA ASP A 305 0.59 -13.85 -7.82
C ASP A 305 0.66 -13.95 -6.31
N TRP A 306 -0.47 -13.70 -5.66
CA TRP A 306 -0.63 -13.89 -4.23
C TRP A 306 -1.00 -15.34 -3.91
N TRP A 307 -0.50 -15.83 -2.78
CA TRP A 307 -0.97 -17.03 -2.12
C TRP A 307 -1.52 -16.66 -0.76
N PHE A 308 -2.74 -17.07 -0.49
CA PHE A 308 -3.43 -16.82 0.77
C PHE A 308 -3.79 -18.12 1.43
N ASP A 309 -3.66 -18.17 2.74
CA ASP A 309 -4.22 -19.20 3.58
C ASP A 309 -4.53 -18.62 4.96
N ASN A 310 -5.35 -19.26 5.76
CA ASN A 310 -5.71 -18.76 7.07
C ASN A 310 -5.10 -19.60 8.20
N PHE A 311 -4.49 -18.94 9.15
CA PHE A 311 -3.99 -19.52 10.38
C PHE A 311 -4.97 -19.18 11.51
N ASN A 312 -5.86 -20.11 11.84
CA ASN A 312 -7.03 -19.87 12.69
C ASN A 312 -7.93 -18.74 12.12
N ASN A 313 -8.00 -17.61 12.78
CA ASN A 313 -8.79 -16.44 12.37
C ASN A 313 -8.01 -15.47 11.48
N ASP A 314 -6.68 -15.60 11.46
CA ASP A 314 -5.75 -14.68 10.85
C ASP A 314 -5.43 -15.06 9.41
N LEU A 315 -4.94 -14.10 8.64
CA LEU A 315 -4.55 -14.30 7.25
C LEU A 315 -3.03 -14.38 7.14
N ILE A 316 -2.54 -15.47 6.52
CA ILE A 316 -1.17 -15.53 6.04
C ILE A 316 -1.18 -15.36 4.53
N MET A 317 -0.25 -14.57 4.05
CA MET A 317 -0.14 -14.24 2.64
C MET A 317 1.30 -14.28 2.18
N ASN A 318 1.50 -14.66 0.92
CA ASN A 318 2.80 -14.70 0.28
C ASN A 318 2.68 -14.15 -1.14
N ILE A 319 3.62 -13.32 -1.51
CA ILE A 319 3.83 -12.94 -2.90
C ILE A 319 4.81 -13.94 -3.49
N ARG A 320 4.47 -14.52 -4.63
CA ARG A 320 5.30 -15.53 -5.28
C ARG A 320 6.73 -15.07 -5.48
N ASN A 321 7.68 -15.83 -4.95
CA ASN A 321 9.12 -15.56 -4.92
C ASN A 321 9.50 -14.31 -4.11
N GLU A 322 8.69 -13.93 -3.15
CA GLU A 322 8.92 -12.81 -2.23
C GLU A 322 8.55 -13.22 -0.81
N GLY A 323 8.45 -12.23 0.10
CA GLY A 323 8.19 -12.42 1.51
C GLY A 323 6.87 -13.09 1.84
N ILE A 324 6.79 -13.55 3.06
CA ILE A 324 5.58 -14.07 3.69
C ILE A 324 5.13 -13.05 4.72
N TYR A 325 3.83 -12.76 4.73
CA TYR A 325 3.25 -11.72 5.59
C TYR A 325 2.09 -12.28 6.38
N TYR A 326 1.86 -11.70 7.54
CA TYR A 326 0.83 -12.08 8.48
C TYR A 326 -0.05 -10.89 8.81
N TRP A 327 -1.36 -11.08 8.79
CA TRP A 327 -2.34 -10.12 9.24
C TRP A 327 -3.18 -10.73 10.36
N GLU A 328 -3.20 -10.05 11.49
CA GLU A 328 -3.87 -10.49 12.70
C GLU A 328 -5.33 -10.00 12.72
N ARG A 329 -6.27 -10.94 12.87
CA ARG A 329 -7.67 -10.63 13.19
C ARG A 329 -7.84 -10.28 14.67
N GLY A 330 -6.96 -10.81 15.52
CA GLY A 330 -7.08 -10.74 16.97
C GLY A 330 -7.98 -11.84 17.56
N THR A 331 -7.84 -12.02 18.86
CA THR A 331 -8.51 -13.10 19.62
C THR A 331 -9.73 -12.62 20.39
N ASP A 332 -9.94 -11.30 20.50
CA ASP A 332 -11.07 -10.71 21.22
C ASP A 332 -12.18 -10.35 20.23
N PRO A 333 -13.38 -10.96 20.34
CA PRO A 333 -14.51 -10.65 19.46
C PRO A 333 -15.07 -9.25 19.68
N ASP A 334 -14.88 -8.69 20.87
CA ASP A 334 -15.40 -7.37 21.27
C ASP A 334 -14.35 -6.27 21.13
N ALA A 335 -13.10 -6.61 20.81
CA ALA A 335 -12.08 -5.62 20.51
C ALA A 335 -12.47 -4.85 19.25
N ASP A 336 -12.39 -3.53 19.35
CA ASP A 336 -12.58 -2.64 18.20
C ASP A 336 -11.38 -2.78 17.24
N LEU A 337 -11.39 -3.88 16.48
CA LEU A 337 -10.31 -4.22 15.57
C LEU A 337 -10.29 -3.20 14.46
N SER A 338 -9.22 -2.46 14.41
CA SER A 338 -8.90 -1.64 13.25
C SER A 338 -8.57 -2.56 12.08
N LEU A 339 -9.56 -2.84 11.23
CA LEU A 339 -9.36 -3.53 9.95
C LEU A 339 -8.36 -2.78 9.05
N ALA A 340 -7.94 -1.58 9.45
CA ALA A 340 -6.91 -0.80 8.77
C ALA A 340 -5.48 -1.11 9.26
N GLU A 341 -5.33 -2.00 10.24
CA GLU A 341 -4.00 -2.44 10.67
C GLU A 341 -3.31 -3.19 9.53
N ARG A 342 -2.06 -2.82 9.28
CA ARG A 342 -1.28 -3.37 8.18
C ARG A 342 -0.73 -4.74 8.54
N ALA A 343 -0.64 -5.60 7.54
CA ALA A 343 0.07 -6.87 7.69
C ALA A 343 1.57 -6.61 7.89
N ILE A 344 2.23 -7.51 8.60
CA ILE A 344 3.67 -7.45 8.89
C ILE A 344 4.39 -8.66 8.27
N SER A 345 5.70 -8.55 8.06
CA SER A 345 6.49 -9.69 7.61
C SER A 345 6.61 -10.76 8.71
N LEU A 346 6.80 -12.04 8.33
CA LEU A 346 7.06 -13.09 9.34
C LEU A 346 8.31 -12.81 10.16
N GLN A 347 9.33 -12.16 9.60
CA GLN A 347 10.55 -11.79 10.29
C GLN A 347 10.28 -10.72 11.36
N ASP A 348 9.47 -9.70 11.02
CA ASP A 348 9.06 -8.68 11.98
C ASP A 348 8.17 -9.28 13.07
N LEU A 349 7.26 -10.18 12.72
CA LEU A 349 6.44 -10.92 13.68
C LEU A 349 7.30 -11.73 14.64
N ALA A 350 8.30 -12.46 14.12
CA ALA A 350 9.26 -13.20 14.93
C ALA A 350 9.99 -12.27 15.91
N THR A 351 10.48 -11.13 15.43
CA THR A 351 11.17 -10.13 16.26
C THR A 351 10.27 -9.58 17.36
N VAL A 352 9.02 -9.23 17.04
CA VAL A 352 8.03 -8.73 18.01
C VAL A 352 7.75 -9.78 19.09
N ASN A 353 7.69 -11.05 18.72
CA ASN A 353 7.46 -12.16 19.63
C ASN A 353 8.73 -12.67 20.35
N GLY A 354 9.89 -12.04 20.12
CA GLY A 354 11.15 -12.39 20.76
C GLY A 354 11.84 -13.64 20.19
N PHE A 355 11.47 -14.04 18.98
CA PHE A 355 12.12 -15.10 18.22
C PHE A 355 13.19 -14.53 17.29
N ASP A 356 14.07 -15.40 16.82
CA ASP A 356 15.11 -15.04 15.86
C ASP A 356 14.51 -14.92 14.43
N PRO A 357 14.51 -13.73 13.84
CA PRO A 357 13.95 -13.52 12.48
C PRO A 357 14.68 -14.29 11.39
N ASP A 358 15.96 -14.62 11.59
CA ASP A 358 16.78 -15.37 10.62
C ASP A 358 16.30 -16.82 10.46
N LEU A 359 15.49 -17.30 11.41
CA LEU A 359 14.88 -18.63 11.34
C LEU A 359 13.65 -18.66 10.43
N CYS A 360 13.07 -17.51 10.08
CA CYS A 360 11.96 -17.43 9.14
C CYS A 360 12.44 -17.46 7.67
N PRO A 361 11.69 -18.05 6.73
CA PRO A 361 12.02 -17.93 5.32
C PRO A 361 11.92 -16.47 4.87
N PHE A 362 13.00 -15.93 4.28
CA PHE A 362 12.98 -14.60 3.69
C PHE A 362 12.07 -14.53 2.44
N GLN A 363 12.06 -15.61 1.64
CA GLN A 363 11.24 -15.73 0.44
C GLN A 363 10.64 -17.13 0.34
N ALA A 364 9.46 -17.22 -0.30
CA ALA A 364 8.83 -18.47 -0.68
C ALA A 364 8.13 -18.34 -2.05
N MET A 365 8.03 -19.45 -2.77
CA MET A 365 7.20 -19.51 -4.00
C MET A 365 5.73 -19.60 -3.66
N GLN A 366 5.40 -20.37 -2.63
CA GLN A 366 4.03 -20.69 -2.23
C GLN A 366 4.00 -21.10 -0.76
N ILE A 367 2.89 -20.81 -0.11
CA ILE A 367 2.62 -21.24 1.26
C ILE A 367 1.40 -22.13 1.33
N LEU A 368 1.31 -22.93 2.38
CA LEU A 368 0.15 -23.71 2.76
C LEU A 368 0.10 -23.86 4.27
N ILE A 369 -1.10 -23.81 4.85
CA ILE A 369 -1.32 -24.10 6.27
C ILE A 369 -1.91 -25.51 6.40
N SER A 370 -1.26 -26.36 7.21
CA SER A 370 -1.86 -27.60 7.67
C SER A 370 -2.97 -27.31 8.67
N GLN A 371 -4.22 -27.39 8.24
CA GLN A 371 -5.36 -26.99 9.09
C GLN A 371 -5.49 -27.83 10.37
N ASN A 372 -5.08 -29.10 10.33
CA ASN A 372 -5.17 -30.00 11.48
C ASN A 372 -4.06 -29.78 12.49
N ASP A 373 -2.83 -29.65 12.00
CA ASP A 373 -1.62 -29.64 12.83
C ASP A 373 -1.05 -28.20 13.01
N LYS A 374 -1.64 -27.22 12.29
CA LYS A 374 -1.25 -25.81 12.36
C LYS A 374 0.24 -25.56 12.08
N HIS A 375 0.73 -26.20 11.02
CA HIS A 375 2.06 -25.91 10.49
C HIS A 375 1.93 -25.00 9.28
N LEU A 376 2.70 -23.93 9.25
CA LEU A 376 2.96 -23.16 8.04
C LEU A 376 4.01 -23.91 7.20
N ILE A 377 3.70 -24.25 5.98
CA ILE A 377 4.60 -24.94 5.04
C ILE A 377 4.92 -23.96 3.91
N ALA A 378 6.21 -23.72 3.68
CA ALA A 378 6.73 -22.89 2.59
C ALA A 378 7.40 -23.78 1.54
N PHE A 379 6.93 -23.69 0.30
CA PHE A 379 7.47 -24.42 -0.85
C PHE A 379 8.36 -23.51 -1.67
N GLY A 380 9.54 -23.99 -2.02
CA GLY A 380 10.57 -23.18 -2.68
C GLY A 380 10.91 -21.99 -1.78
N ALA A 381 11.85 -22.16 -0.88
CA ALA A 381 12.11 -21.19 0.17
C ALA A 381 13.59 -20.82 0.25
N THR A 382 13.90 -19.74 0.94
CA THR A 382 15.27 -19.39 1.33
C THR A 382 15.81 -20.44 2.30
N GLU A 383 17.10 -20.75 2.21
CA GLU A 383 17.76 -21.69 3.09
C GLU A 383 17.71 -21.23 4.57
N TYR A 384 17.83 -22.16 5.47
CA TYR A 384 17.74 -21.90 6.92
C TYR A 384 18.89 -21.00 7.39
N GLY A 385 18.56 -19.95 8.14
CA GLY A 385 19.54 -18.99 8.65
C GLY A 385 20.06 -17.99 7.61
N GLU A 386 19.41 -17.92 6.45
CA GLU A 386 19.79 -17.00 5.39
C GLU A 386 18.72 -15.90 5.21
N THR A 387 19.18 -14.67 5.21
CA THR A 387 18.34 -13.46 5.18
C THR A 387 18.31 -12.79 3.81
N THR A 388 18.92 -13.39 2.78
CA THR A 388 19.03 -12.78 1.46
C THR A 388 18.36 -13.63 0.38
N ALA A 389 17.88 -12.97 -0.66
CA ALA A 389 17.29 -13.59 -1.83
C ALA A 389 18.27 -14.53 -2.59
N ASP A 390 19.58 -14.30 -2.46
CA ASP A 390 20.62 -15.07 -3.16
C ASP A 390 20.67 -16.56 -2.76
N LYS A 391 20.04 -16.89 -1.64
CA LYS A 391 19.98 -18.27 -1.11
C LYS A 391 18.62 -18.93 -1.31
N PHE A 392 17.84 -18.41 -2.22
CA PHE A 392 16.57 -19.02 -2.58
C PHE A 392 16.75 -20.36 -3.31
N ASN A 393 16.10 -21.40 -2.81
CA ASN A 393 16.15 -22.74 -3.38
C ASN A 393 14.71 -23.21 -3.75
N PRO A 394 14.36 -23.28 -5.05
CA PRO A 394 13.01 -23.62 -5.48
C PRO A 394 12.59 -25.06 -5.15
N LEU A 395 13.53 -25.93 -4.78
CA LEU A 395 13.26 -27.33 -4.40
C LEU A 395 13.17 -27.53 -2.88
N LEU A 396 13.45 -26.48 -2.09
CA LEU A 396 13.44 -26.55 -0.65
C LEU A 396 12.01 -26.44 -0.13
N ILE A 397 11.65 -27.29 0.82
CA ILE A 397 10.41 -27.18 1.60
C ILE A 397 10.80 -26.92 3.05
N ARG A 398 10.22 -25.88 3.64
CA ARG A 398 10.39 -25.55 5.05
C ARG A 398 9.03 -25.55 5.73
N TRP A 399 9.00 -25.81 7.01
CA TRP A 399 7.79 -25.77 7.81
C TRP A 399 8.07 -25.19 9.20
N ALA A 400 7.11 -24.47 9.75
CA ALA A 400 7.13 -23.98 11.12
C ALA A 400 6.82 -25.11 12.10
N ASN A 401 7.14 -24.91 13.37
CA ASN A 401 6.63 -25.77 14.44
C ASN A 401 5.09 -25.68 14.53
N GLN A 402 4.51 -26.58 15.29
CA GLN A 402 3.06 -26.59 15.50
C GLN A 402 2.63 -25.35 16.29
N ASN A 403 1.68 -24.58 15.76
CA ASN A 403 1.17 -23.33 16.34
C ASN A 403 2.22 -22.21 16.53
N GLU A 404 3.30 -22.22 15.76
CA GLU A 404 4.32 -21.16 15.73
C GLU A 404 4.45 -20.52 14.36
#